data_fc6e58ff8c95d994cde42f7497077241
#
_entry.id   fc6e58ff8c95d994cde42f7497077241
#
_cell.length_a   1.000
_cell.length_b   1.000
_cell.length_c   1.000
_cell.angle_alpha   90.00
_cell.angle_beta   90.00
_cell.angle_gamma   90.00
#
_symmetry.space_group_name_H-M   'P 1'
#
loop_
_entity.id
_entity.type
_entity.pdbx_description
1 polymer ?
#
loop_
_entity_poly.entity_id
_entity_poly.type
_entity_poly.pdbx_seq_one_letter_code
_entity_poly.pdbx_strand_id
1 'polypeptide(L)'
;MRRDWMGHIQQKEDGSEILNYNDESFPVYLYQGWIEPGVTWAEVAHFHDELEIMTVTRGEIGYNVNGVELRLHEGETLIVNSRQIHFSIPVNEYRETYNLCIIHPSLLCGCYSIADRYVKPVVGNPSIPYILLKNGTEPARQMYKESFNMIGCMGDNFDINAQFFNMWKIVIKYCKNELHLEDEETDSNPAIQSIKKMMNFCRTNYDKPITLDDIAKEGGVSRTYCNRLFHKYTGRSPMDSLMRERAEKTAEYLAHSDMTMAEIADRTGFAGASYMAEIFKRYYKMSPREYRRASTMPDAQK
;
A
#
# COMPACT_ATOMS: atom_id res chain seq x y z
N MET A 1 13.69 19.94 1.95
CA MET A 1 12.78 20.88 1.25
C MET A 1 11.62 21.19 2.19
N ARG A 2 11.35 22.44 2.53
CA ARG A 2 10.16 22.79 3.32
C ARG A 2 8.95 22.59 2.41
N ARG A 3 8.00 21.71 2.80
CA ARG A 3 6.67 21.73 2.19
C ARG A 3 6.12 23.15 2.36
N ASP A 4 5.61 23.73 1.29
CA ASP A 4 4.78 24.93 1.36
C ASP A 4 3.43 24.49 1.94
N TRP A 5 3.36 24.52 3.28
CA TRP A 5 2.20 24.15 4.09
C TRP A 5 1.07 25.21 4.03
N MET A 6 0.92 25.84 2.89
CA MET A 6 -0.23 26.70 2.65
C MET A 6 -1.38 25.89 2.09
N GLY A 7 -2.04 25.15 2.97
CA GLY A 7 -3.49 25.00 2.98
C GLY A 7 -4.20 24.26 1.84
N HIS A 8 -3.54 23.58 0.92
CA HIS A 8 -4.25 22.84 -0.13
C HIS A 8 -3.76 21.40 -0.20
N ILE A 9 -4.61 20.48 0.29
CA ILE A 9 -4.48 19.05 -0.01
C ILE A 9 -4.73 18.89 -1.51
N GLN A 10 -3.73 18.39 -2.25
CA GLN A 10 -3.91 18.04 -3.65
C GLN A 10 -4.66 16.72 -3.73
N GLN A 11 -5.68 16.64 -4.59
CA GLN A 11 -6.53 15.47 -4.71
C GLN A 11 -6.45 14.85 -6.10
N LYS A 12 -6.58 13.52 -6.16
CA LYS A 12 -6.80 12.75 -7.38
C LYS A 12 -8.25 12.92 -7.87
N GLU A 13 -8.57 12.40 -9.06
CA GLU A 13 -9.94 12.44 -9.62
C GLU A 13 -10.98 11.75 -8.71
N ASP A 14 -10.60 10.77 -7.92
CA ASP A 14 -11.46 10.06 -6.97
C ASP A 14 -11.61 10.76 -5.61
N GLY A 15 -11.01 11.95 -5.46
CA GLY A 15 -11.03 12.74 -4.23
C GLY A 15 -10.01 12.33 -3.17
N SER A 16 -9.19 11.31 -3.40
CA SER A 16 -8.12 10.94 -2.49
C SER A 16 -6.94 11.90 -2.55
N GLU A 17 -6.25 12.09 -1.43
CA GLU A 17 -5.07 12.95 -1.35
C GLU A 17 -3.92 12.42 -2.22
N ILE A 18 -3.18 13.34 -2.83
CA ILE A 18 -1.89 13.07 -3.47
C ILE A 18 -0.80 13.30 -2.43
N LEU A 19 -0.27 12.21 -1.90
CA LEU A 19 0.84 12.28 -0.94
C LEU A 19 2.18 12.53 -1.65
N ASN A 20 2.96 13.46 -1.10
CA ASN A 20 4.34 13.67 -1.51
C ASN A 20 5.25 12.88 -0.57
N TYR A 21 5.68 11.70 -0.99
CA TYR A 21 6.58 10.85 -0.20
C TYR A 21 7.95 11.49 0.03
N ASN A 22 8.68 11.04 1.05
CA ASN A 22 10.05 11.53 1.30
C ASN A 22 10.99 11.15 0.15
N ASP A 23 10.73 10.01 -0.50
CA ASP A 23 11.37 9.54 -1.73
C ASP A 23 10.24 9.17 -2.72
N GLU A 24 10.23 9.79 -3.91
CA GLU A 24 9.19 9.58 -4.93
C GLU A 24 9.08 8.12 -5.41
N SER A 25 10.17 7.35 -5.29
CA SER A 25 10.21 5.93 -5.68
C SER A 25 9.74 4.98 -4.57
N PHE A 26 9.58 5.48 -3.33
CA PHE A 26 9.25 4.68 -2.16
C PHE A 26 8.03 5.25 -1.42
N PRO A 27 6.88 4.53 -1.37
CA PRO A 27 5.60 5.10 -0.95
C PRO A 27 5.49 5.23 0.58
N VAL A 28 6.37 6.06 1.16
CA VAL A 28 6.43 6.36 2.59
C VAL A 28 6.63 7.85 2.82
N TYR A 29 5.87 8.37 3.78
CA TYR A 29 6.10 9.70 4.33
C TYR A 29 6.29 9.59 5.84
N LEU A 30 7.48 9.97 6.31
CA LEU A 30 7.83 10.05 7.72
C LEU A 30 7.98 11.50 8.12
N TYR A 31 7.41 11.84 9.26
CA TYR A 31 7.48 13.18 9.81
C TYR A 31 7.51 13.14 11.35
N GLN A 32 8.42 13.89 11.93
CA GLN A 32 8.38 14.22 13.36
C GLN A 32 8.10 15.70 13.48
N GLY A 33 7.01 16.05 14.12
CA GLY A 33 6.56 17.42 14.14
C GLY A 33 5.63 17.77 15.29
N TRP A 34 4.92 18.85 15.08
CA TRP A 34 3.97 19.37 16.06
C TRP A 34 2.71 19.88 15.38
N ILE A 35 1.63 19.94 16.16
CA ILE A 35 0.38 20.59 15.81
C ILE A 35 0.11 21.72 16.81
N GLU A 36 -0.42 22.83 16.32
CA GLU A 36 -0.83 23.97 17.11
C GLU A 36 -2.05 24.66 16.48
N PRO A 37 -2.89 25.40 17.23
CA PRO A 37 -4.03 26.10 16.67
C PRO A 37 -3.65 27.05 15.53
N GLY A 38 -4.49 27.08 14.48
CA GLY A 38 -4.26 27.90 13.29
C GLY A 38 -3.39 27.27 12.22
N VAL A 39 -2.96 26.03 12.40
CA VAL A 39 -2.32 25.24 11.34
C VAL A 39 -3.43 24.68 10.42
N THR A 40 -3.60 25.32 9.27
CA THR A 40 -4.77 25.11 8.39
C THR A 40 -4.89 23.71 7.80
N TRP A 41 -3.81 22.97 7.65
CA TRP A 41 -3.83 21.61 7.10
C TRP A 41 -4.38 20.57 8.08
N ALA A 42 -4.28 20.83 9.40
CA ALA A 42 -4.67 19.88 10.43
C ALA A 42 -6.17 19.56 10.39
N GLU A 43 -7.02 20.55 10.10
CA GLU A 43 -8.48 20.45 10.17
C GLU A 43 -9.12 20.11 8.82
N VAL A 44 -8.34 19.75 7.80
CA VAL A 44 -8.86 19.42 6.48
C VAL A 44 -9.14 17.92 6.38
N ALA A 45 -10.42 17.56 6.26
CA ALA A 45 -10.84 16.19 6.06
C ALA A 45 -10.33 15.65 4.70
N HIS A 46 -9.61 14.53 4.74
CA HIS A 46 -9.02 13.88 3.57
C HIS A 46 -9.02 12.36 3.73
N PHE A 47 -8.63 11.64 2.68
CA PHE A 47 -8.38 10.21 2.71
C PHE A 47 -7.33 9.84 1.65
N HIS A 48 -6.63 8.74 1.87
CA HIS A 48 -5.61 8.22 0.96
C HIS A 48 -5.54 6.69 1.04
N ASP A 49 -4.79 6.06 0.14
CA ASP A 49 -4.67 4.60 0.05
C ASP A 49 -3.70 4.02 1.09
N GLU A 50 -2.89 4.85 1.72
CA GLU A 50 -1.90 4.49 2.72
C GLU A 50 -2.55 4.24 4.09
N LEU A 51 -1.81 3.55 4.96
CA LEU A 51 -2.04 3.54 6.39
C LEU A 51 -1.41 4.80 6.99
N GLU A 52 -2.10 5.45 7.92
CA GLU A 52 -1.53 6.52 8.70
C GLU A 52 -1.32 6.07 10.15
N ILE A 53 -0.10 6.16 10.66
CA ILE A 53 0.28 5.78 12.01
C ILE A 53 0.80 7.03 12.72
N MET A 54 -0.01 7.57 13.63
CA MET A 54 0.32 8.73 14.43
C MET A 54 0.54 8.33 15.88
N THR A 55 1.72 8.62 16.42
CA THR A 55 2.06 8.41 17.83
C THR A 55 2.27 9.75 18.51
N VAL A 56 1.48 10.05 19.53
CA VAL A 56 1.60 11.27 20.32
C VAL A 56 2.82 11.15 21.23
N THR A 57 3.78 12.06 21.04
CA THR A 57 5.04 12.06 21.82
C THR A 57 5.01 13.07 22.97
N ARG A 58 4.10 14.05 22.90
CA ARG A 58 3.86 15.01 23.99
C ARG A 58 2.51 15.69 23.82
N GLY A 59 1.76 15.80 24.91
CA GLY A 59 0.48 16.52 24.95
C GLY A 59 -0.72 15.67 24.59
N GLU A 60 -1.73 16.31 24.00
CA GLU A 60 -3.00 15.70 23.61
C GLU A 60 -3.43 16.19 22.23
N ILE A 61 -3.73 15.28 21.31
CA ILE A 61 -4.18 15.60 19.95
C ILE A 61 -5.60 15.08 19.75
N GLY A 62 -6.50 15.95 19.29
CA GLY A 62 -7.81 15.56 18.79
C GLY A 62 -7.68 14.94 17.40
N TYR A 63 -8.55 13.99 17.09
CA TYR A 63 -8.58 13.35 15.79
C TYR A 63 -10.01 12.97 15.41
N ASN A 64 -10.33 13.01 14.12
CA ASN A 64 -11.60 12.53 13.61
C ASN A 64 -11.36 11.45 12.56
N VAL A 65 -12.04 10.31 12.72
CA VAL A 65 -12.04 9.24 11.71
C VAL A 65 -13.47 8.88 11.39
N ASN A 66 -13.90 9.09 10.17
CA ASN A 66 -15.26 8.81 9.69
C ASN A 66 -16.37 9.44 10.57
N GLY A 67 -16.13 10.65 11.12
CA GLY A 67 -17.07 11.34 12.00
C GLY A 67 -16.99 10.93 13.48
N VAL A 68 -16.11 9.99 13.83
CA VAL A 68 -15.83 9.63 15.23
C VAL A 68 -14.71 10.50 15.76
N GLU A 69 -14.99 11.31 16.79
CA GLU A 69 -13.98 12.11 17.47
C GLU A 69 -13.21 11.26 18.49
N LEU A 70 -11.90 11.38 18.42
CA LEU A 70 -10.95 10.70 19.29
C LEU A 70 -10.08 11.71 20.00
N ARG A 71 -9.60 11.34 21.20
CA ARG A 71 -8.58 12.06 21.96
C ARG A 71 -7.41 11.14 22.18
N LEU A 72 -6.26 11.55 21.68
CA LEU A 72 -5.00 10.83 21.80
C LEU A 72 -4.12 11.54 22.79
N HIS A 73 -3.66 10.82 23.79
CA HIS A 73 -2.74 11.32 24.83
C HIS A 73 -1.30 10.85 24.55
N GLU A 74 -0.36 11.49 25.21
CA GLU A 74 1.05 11.09 25.18
C GLU A 74 1.22 9.58 25.42
N GLY A 75 1.97 8.92 24.55
CA GLY A 75 2.19 7.47 24.57
C GLY A 75 1.13 6.64 23.83
N GLU A 76 0.08 7.27 23.32
CA GLU A 76 -0.93 6.59 22.50
C GLU A 76 -0.60 6.67 21.02
N THR A 77 -1.03 5.65 20.30
CA THR A 77 -0.87 5.57 18.83
C THR A 77 -2.21 5.29 18.18
N LEU A 78 -2.57 6.13 17.22
CA LEU A 78 -3.67 5.91 16.30
C LEU A 78 -3.13 5.35 14.99
N ILE A 79 -3.75 4.28 14.51
CA ILE A 79 -3.52 3.73 13.18
C ILE A 79 -4.82 3.91 12.40
N VAL A 80 -4.84 4.82 11.43
CA VAL A 80 -5.96 5.02 10.51
C VAL A 80 -5.79 4.06 9.34
N ASN A 81 -6.84 3.31 9.05
CA ASN A 81 -6.82 2.33 7.97
C ASN A 81 -6.90 3.00 6.59
N SER A 82 -6.52 2.28 5.54
CA SER A 82 -6.61 2.73 4.15
C SER A 82 -7.99 3.27 3.80
N ARG A 83 -8.04 4.40 3.08
CA ARG A 83 -9.26 5.05 2.54
C ARG A 83 -10.30 5.50 3.58
N GLN A 84 -9.91 5.70 4.82
CA GLN A 84 -10.81 6.30 5.83
C GLN A 84 -10.71 7.82 5.78
N ILE A 85 -11.85 8.52 5.88
CA ILE A 85 -11.86 9.98 5.97
C ILE A 85 -11.37 10.37 7.36
N HIS A 86 -10.33 11.19 7.42
CA HIS A 86 -9.73 11.59 8.68
C HIS A 86 -9.13 12.99 8.66
N PHE A 87 -8.93 13.56 9.84
CA PHE A 87 -8.20 14.82 10.07
C PHE A 87 -7.85 14.96 11.55
N SER A 88 -6.77 15.69 11.84
CA SER A 88 -6.37 16.01 13.20
C SER A 88 -6.97 17.34 13.67
N ILE A 89 -7.18 17.48 14.97
CA ILE A 89 -7.80 18.66 15.61
C ILE A 89 -6.86 19.13 16.71
N PRO A 90 -6.33 20.38 16.65
CA PRO A 90 -5.60 20.97 17.77
C PRO A 90 -6.49 21.05 19.01
N VAL A 91 -5.98 20.64 20.16
CA VAL A 91 -6.76 20.60 21.41
C VAL A 91 -6.39 21.74 22.32
N ASN A 92 -5.11 22.02 22.46
CA ASN A 92 -4.57 22.99 23.37
C ASN A 92 -3.96 24.20 22.65
N GLU A 93 -3.71 25.27 23.37
CA GLU A 93 -2.98 26.46 22.88
C GLU A 93 -1.47 26.23 22.76
N TYR A 94 -0.99 25.06 23.18
CA TYR A 94 0.41 24.67 23.16
C TYR A 94 0.71 23.74 21.98
N ARG A 95 2.00 23.61 21.66
CA ARG A 95 2.48 22.66 20.66
C ARG A 95 2.44 21.24 21.21
N GLU A 96 1.57 20.43 20.64
CA GLU A 96 1.60 18.99 20.79
C GLU A 96 2.55 18.38 19.78
N THR A 97 3.32 17.37 20.19
CA THR A 97 4.29 16.72 19.31
C THR A 97 3.93 15.27 19.01
N TYR A 98 4.27 14.82 17.81
CA TYR A 98 3.97 13.48 17.35
C TYR A 98 5.01 12.96 16.34
N ASN A 99 5.07 11.64 16.24
CA ASN A 99 5.71 10.91 15.14
C ASN A 99 4.61 10.43 14.18
N LEU A 100 4.78 10.72 12.91
CA LEU A 100 3.85 10.34 11.85
C LEU A 100 4.54 9.45 10.83
N CYS A 101 3.88 8.34 10.49
CA CYS A 101 4.27 7.46 9.42
C CYS A 101 3.04 7.22 8.53
N ILE A 102 3.08 7.73 7.30
CA ILE A 102 2.09 7.42 6.26
C ILE A 102 2.79 6.46 5.29
N ILE A 103 2.24 5.26 5.14
CA ILE A 103 2.94 4.18 4.46
C ILE A 103 1.97 3.30 3.68
N HIS A 104 2.30 3.05 2.40
CA HIS A 104 1.45 2.24 1.56
C HIS A 104 1.55 0.76 1.96
N PRO A 105 0.41 0.09 2.21
CA PRO A 105 0.41 -1.30 2.71
C PRO A 105 1.01 -2.32 1.74
N SER A 106 1.22 -1.96 0.47
CA SER A 106 1.92 -2.84 -0.49
C SER A 106 3.33 -3.21 -0.06
N LEU A 107 4.00 -2.38 0.75
CA LEU A 107 5.33 -2.66 1.29
C LEU A 107 5.35 -3.88 2.24
N LEU A 108 4.21 -4.26 2.81
CA LEU A 108 4.03 -5.49 3.57
C LEU A 108 3.75 -6.72 2.68
N CYS A 109 3.47 -6.50 1.39
CA CYS A 109 2.98 -7.54 0.48
C CYS A 109 4.12 -8.21 -0.29
N GLY A 110 5.20 -8.62 0.38
CA GLY A 110 6.35 -9.27 -0.24
C GLY A 110 6.03 -10.58 -0.96
N CYS A 111 4.95 -11.27 -0.56
CA CYS A 111 4.38 -12.39 -1.31
C CYS A 111 2.88 -12.50 -1.02
N TYR A 112 2.17 -13.25 -1.88
CA TYR A 112 0.72 -13.42 -1.75
C TYR A 112 0.28 -13.95 -0.38
N SER A 113 0.98 -14.95 0.18
CA SER A 113 0.60 -15.55 1.46
C SER A 113 0.73 -14.58 2.64
N ILE A 114 1.73 -13.68 2.62
CA ILE A 114 1.87 -12.63 3.62
C ILE A 114 0.74 -11.61 3.48
N ALA A 115 0.52 -11.14 2.25
CA ALA A 115 -0.55 -10.18 1.97
C ALA A 115 -1.92 -10.69 2.41
N ASP A 116 -2.25 -11.93 2.03
CA ASP A 116 -3.55 -12.54 2.27
C ASP A 116 -3.79 -12.84 3.75
N ARG A 117 -2.78 -13.37 4.44
CA ARG A 117 -2.91 -13.84 5.81
C ARG A 117 -2.75 -12.72 6.85
N TYR A 118 -1.89 -11.75 6.59
CA TYR A 118 -1.47 -10.78 7.61
C TYR A 118 -1.79 -9.31 7.28
N VAL A 119 -2.10 -8.99 6.04
CA VAL A 119 -2.38 -7.61 5.64
C VAL A 119 -3.86 -7.40 5.35
N LYS A 120 -4.43 -8.15 4.42
CA LYS A 120 -5.84 -8.00 4.00
C LYS A 120 -6.88 -8.12 5.11
N PRO A 121 -6.73 -9.01 6.13
CA PRO A 121 -7.71 -9.09 7.20
C PRO A 121 -7.85 -7.80 8.02
N VAL A 122 -6.84 -6.94 7.98
CA VAL A 122 -6.81 -5.64 8.67
C VAL A 122 -7.05 -4.51 7.68
N VAL A 123 -6.19 -4.42 6.64
CA VAL A 123 -6.26 -3.34 5.64
C VAL A 123 -7.52 -3.51 4.77
N GLY A 124 -8.31 -2.45 4.68
CA GLY A 124 -9.56 -2.49 3.91
C GLY A 124 -10.70 -3.26 4.58
N ASN A 125 -10.53 -3.70 5.84
CA ASN A 125 -11.61 -4.26 6.63
C ASN A 125 -12.55 -3.14 7.10
N PRO A 126 -13.81 -3.08 6.64
CA PRO A 126 -14.72 -1.98 7.00
C PRO A 126 -15.08 -1.96 8.48
N SER A 127 -14.89 -3.08 9.21
CA SER A 127 -15.11 -3.16 10.65
C SER A 127 -13.93 -2.60 11.46
N ILE A 128 -12.80 -2.28 10.81
CA ILE A 128 -11.60 -1.73 11.45
C ILE A 128 -11.21 -0.41 10.75
N PRO A 129 -11.99 0.65 10.92
CA PRO A 129 -11.64 1.94 10.31
C PRO A 129 -10.37 2.55 10.92
N TYR A 130 -10.10 2.25 12.17
CA TYR A 130 -8.89 2.64 12.89
C TYR A 130 -8.59 1.68 14.04
N ILE A 131 -7.36 1.75 14.54
CA ILE A 131 -6.92 1.07 15.77
C ILE A 131 -6.33 2.13 16.69
N LEU A 132 -6.81 2.19 17.93
CA LEU A 132 -6.26 3.07 18.97
C LEU A 132 -5.54 2.22 20.03
N LEU A 133 -4.22 2.33 20.08
CA LEU A 133 -3.38 1.69 21.09
C LEU A 133 -3.28 2.66 22.29
N LYS A 134 -4.03 2.34 23.36
CA LYS A 134 -4.14 3.20 24.54
C LYS A 134 -2.93 3.07 25.44
N ASN A 135 -2.51 4.20 26.01
CA ASN A 135 -1.45 4.27 27.00
C ASN A 135 -1.67 3.28 28.17
N GLY A 136 -0.58 2.78 28.74
CA GLY A 136 -0.60 1.75 29.77
C GLY A 136 -0.67 0.31 29.25
N THR A 137 -0.99 0.10 27.97
CA THR A 137 -1.00 -1.24 27.35
C THR A 137 0.36 -1.59 26.78
N GLU A 138 0.66 -2.89 26.71
CA GLU A 138 1.92 -3.37 26.12
C GLU A 138 2.04 -3.02 24.63
N PRO A 139 0.99 -3.17 23.79
CA PRO A 139 1.05 -2.75 22.38
C PRO A 139 1.38 -1.25 22.22
N ALA A 140 0.81 -0.38 23.07
CA ALA A 140 1.09 1.06 23.01
C ALA A 140 2.55 1.35 23.35
N ARG A 141 3.09 0.75 24.44
CA ARG A 141 4.51 0.92 24.81
C ARG A 141 5.46 0.45 23.72
N GLN A 142 5.18 -0.70 23.11
CA GLN A 142 5.98 -1.20 22.01
C GLN A 142 5.89 -0.26 20.79
N MET A 143 4.67 0.15 20.38
CA MET A 143 4.47 1.03 19.24
C MET A 143 5.11 2.40 19.45
N TYR A 144 5.03 2.96 20.65
CA TYR A 144 5.71 4.21 21.00
C TYR A 144 7.21 4.14 20.73
N LYS A 145 7.88 3.07 21.21
CA LYS A 145 9.32 2.83 20.95
C LYS A 145 9.59 2.68 19.45
N GLU A 146 8.78 1.86 18.75
CA GLU A 146 8.99 1.59 17.34
C GLU A 146 8.71 2.83 16.46
N SER A 147 7.88 3.77 16.90
CA SER A 147 7.69 5.05 16.20
C SER A 147 8.96 5.90 16.16
N PHE A 148 9.74 5.93 17.23
CA PHE A 148 11.04 6.61 17.24
C PHE A 148 12.08 5.89 16.41
N ASN A 149 12.11 4.55 16.46
CA ASN A 149 12.98 3.75 15.60
C ASN A 149 12.66 4.03 14.12
N MET A 150 11.37 4.11 13.75
CA MET A 150 10.93 4.44 12.40
C MET A 150 11.43 5.82 11.94
N ILE A 151 11.31 6.83 12.79
CA ILE A 151 11.84 8.18 12.49
C ILE A 151 13.37 8.13 12.33
N GLY A 152 14.07 7.30 13.12
CA GLY A 152 15.51 7.10 13.03
C GLY A 152 15.99 6.43 11.74
N CYS A 153 15.09 5.75 11.02
CA CYS A 153 15.39 5.11 9.72
C CYS A 153 15.28 6.08 8.53
N MET A 154 14.94 7.36 8.73
CA MET A 154 14.81 8.32 7.63
C MET A 154 16.04 8.34 6.74
N GLY A 155 15.83 8.15 5.43
CA GLY A 155 16.88 8.12 4.42
C GLY A 155 17.37 6.72 4.05
N ASP A 156 16.92 5.67 4.74
CA ASP A 156 17.20 4.29 4.37
C ASP A 156 15.89 3.50 4.14
N ASN A 157 15.56 3.29 2.87
CA ASN A 157 14.32 2.62 2.46
C ASN A 157 14.26 1.15 2.92
N PHE A 158 15.40 0.47 3.06
CA PHE A 158 15.45 -0.91 3.53
C PHE A 158 15.13 -0.98 5.03
N ASP A 159 15.76 -0.12 5.83
CA ASP A 159 15.52 -0.04 7.27
C ASP A 159 14.09 0.42 7.57
N ILE A 160 13.54 1.38 6.82
CA ILE A 160 12.14 1.79 6.92
C ILE A 160 11.21 0.58 6.69
N ASN A 161 11.45 -0.20 5.64
CA ASN A 161 10.60 -1.35 5.33
C ASN A 161 10.71 -2.45 6.40
N ALA A 162 11.92 -2.75 6.88
CA ALA A 162 12.14 -3.69 7.97
C ALA A 162 11.43 -3.24 9.26
N GLN A 163 11.53 -1.94 9.58
CA GLN A 163 10.87 -1.34 10.73
C GLN A 163 9.35 -1.37 10.61
N PHE A 164 8.80 -1.19 9.40
CA PHE A 164 7.37 -1.31 9.16
C PHE A 164 6.85 -2.72 9.46
N PHE A 165 7.58 -3.78 9.12
CA PHE A 165 7.23 -5.13 9.53
C PHE A 165 7.21 -5.30 11.05
N ASN A 166 8.13 -4.66 11.79
CA ASN A 166 8.12 -4.71 13.26
C ASN A 166 6.88 -4.04 13.84
N MET A 167 6.52 -2.86 13.35
CA MET A 167 5.29 -2.17 13.75
C MET A 167 4.05 -2.99 13.37
N TRP A 168 4.01 -3.58 12.18
CA TRP A 168 2.90 -4.40 11.72
C TRP A 168 2.68 -5.67 12.56
N LYS A 169 3.74 -6.28 13.08
CA LYS A 169 3.63 -7.41 14.02
C LYS A 169 2.86 -7.02 15.28
N ILE A 170 3.02 -5.80 15.78
CA ILE A 170 2.28 -5.30 16.95
C ILE A 170 0.79 -5.17 16.57
N VAL A 171 0.50 -4.60 15.40
CA VAL A 171 -0.88 -4.45 14.88
C VAL A 171 -1.57 -5.80 14.76
N ILE A 172 -0.94 -6.77 14.11
CA ILE A 172 -1.51 -8.12 13.95
C ILE A 172 -1.78 -8.78 15.29
N LYS A 173 -0.82 -8.72 16.22
CA LYS A 173 -0.98 -9.30 17.54
C LYS A 173 -2.15 -8.65 18.31
N TYR A 174 -2.26 -7.33 18.22
CA TYR A 174 -3.38 -6.59 18.81
C TYR A 174 -4.72 -7.02 18.18
N CYS A 175 -4.80 -7.06 16.85
CA CYS A 175 -6.02 -7.46 16.15
C CYS A 175 -6.47 -8.88 16.50
N LYS A 176 -5.53 -9.83 16.63
CA LYS A 176 -5.86 -11.21 17.05
C LYS A 176 -6.38 -11.27 18.47
N ASN A 177 -5.75 -10.58 19.40
CA ASN A 177 -6.09 -10.67 20.82
C ASN A 177 -7.33 -9.87 21.19
N GLU A 178 -7.48 -8.66 20.68
CA GLU A 178 -8.51 -7.72 21.11
C GLU A 178 -9.70 -7.65 20.15
N LEU A 179 -9.44 -7.83 18.84
CA LEU A 179 -10.49 -7.77 17.82
C LEU A 179 -10.95 -9.17 17.38
N HIS A 180 -10.37 -10.21 17.98
CA HIS A 180 -10.70 -11.62 17.69
C HIS A 180 -10.66 -11.93 16.17
N LEU A 181 -9.75 -11.29 15.44
CA LEU A 181 -9.45 -11.70 14.08
C LEU A 181 -8.73 -13.04 14.17
N GLU A 182 -9.49 -14.11 14.14
CA GLU A 182 -8.95 -15.46 14.12
C GLU A 182 -8.10 -15.65 12.87
N ASP A 183 -7.06 -16.47 12.99
CA ASP A 183 -6.45 -17.10 11.83
C ASP A 183 -7.53 -18.02 11.24
N GLU A 184 -8.47 -17.45 10.46
CA GLU A 184 -9.21 -18.30 9.54
C GLU A 184 -8.14 -19.03 8.76
N GLU A 185 -8.13 -20.35 8.84
CA GLU A 185 -7.40 -21.17 7.90
C GLU A 185 -7.92 -20.78 6.52
N THR A 186 -7.24 -19.82 5.91
CA THR A 186 -7.63 -19.23 4.62
C THR A 186 -7.68 -20.27 3.50
N ASP A 187 -7.19 -21.48 3.78
CA ASP A 187 -7.21 -22.61 2.85
C ASP A 187 -8.59 -23.30 2.74
N SER A 188 -9.53 -23.04 3.66
CA SER A 188 -10.87 -23.65 3.62
C SER A 188 -11.91 -22.86 2.82
N ASN A 189 -11.65 -21.59 2.45
CA ASN A 189 -12.59 -20.79 1.67
C ASN A 189 -12.48 -21.12 0.16
N PRO A 190 -13.50 -21.75 -0.46
CA PRO A 190 -13.45 -22.14 -1.87
C PRO A 190 -13.20 -20.96 -2.81
N ALA A 191 -13.69 -19.75 -2.48
CA ALA A 191 -13.46 -18.55 -3.28
C ALA A 191 -11.98 -18.13 -3.28
N ILE A 192 -11.31 -18.25 -2.12
CA ILE A 192 -9.88 -17.95 -2.00
C ILE A 192 -9.05 -19.00 -2.75
N GLN A 193 -9.40 -20.28 -2.64
CA GLN A 193 -8.72 -21.31 -3.39
C GLN A 193 -8.88 -21.08 -4.91
N SER A 194 -10.09 -20.74 -5.37
CA SER A 194 -10.34 -20.44 -6.78
C SER A 194 -9.51 -19.24 -7.27
N ILE A 195 -9.49 -18.13 -6.52
CA ILE A 195 -8.71 -16.94 -6.94
C ILE A 195 -7.20 -17.22 -6.91
N LYS A 196 -6.69 -17.99 -5.95
CA LYS A 196 -5.28 -18.42 -5.90
C LYS A 196 -4.90 -19.21 -7.15
N LYS A 197 -5.71 -20.21 -7.54
CA LYS A 197 -5.50 -21.01 -8.74
C LYS A 197 -5.48 -20.12 -10.00
N MET A 198 -6.46 -19.24 -10.13
CA MET A 198 -6.58 -18.34 -11.28
C MET A 198 -5.40 -17.36 -11.38
N MET A 199 -4.97 -16.76 -10.27
CA MET A 199 -3.81 -15.86 -10.24
C MET A 199 -2.52 -16.62 -10.60
N ASN A 200 -2.32 -17.81 -10.01
CA ASN A 200 -1.16 -18.65 -10.34
C ASN A 200 -1.17 -19.07 -11.82
N PHE A 201 -2.32 -19.40 -12.36
CA PHE A 201 -2.48 -19.72 -13.78
C PHE A 201 -2.05 -18.56 -14.69
N CYS A 202 -2.50 -17.33 -14.40
CA CYS A 202 -2.07 -16.13 -15.12
C CYS A 202 -0.54 -15.97 -15.05
N ARG A 203 0.05 -16.13 -13.85
CA ARG A 203 1.48 -15.96 -13.61
C ARG A 203 2.34 -17.03 -14.31
N THR A 204 1.88 -18.27 -14.37
CA THR A 204 2.66 -19.39 -14.95
C THR A 204 2.45 -19.57 -16.45
N ASN A 205 1.42 -18.94 -17.04
CA ASN A 205 1.07 -19.06 -18.45
C ASN A 205 0.96 -17.69 -19.16
N TYR A 206 1.58 -16.64 -18.60
CA TYR A 206 1.49 -15.29 -19.16
C TYR A 206 1.96 -15.21 -20.62
N ASP A 207 2.91 -16.06 -21.02
CA ASP A 207 3.49 -16.16 -22.33
C ASP A 207 2.56 -16.79 -23.38
N LYS A 208 1.46 -17.42 -22.95
CA LYS A 208 0.51 -18.12 -23.81
C LYS A 208 -0.71 -17.28 -24.15
N PRO A 209 -1.41 -17.58 -25.25
CA PRO A 209 -2.66 -16.92 -25.61
C PRO A 209 -3.82 -17.44 -24.75
N ILE A 210 -3.87 -17.04 -23.46
CA ILE A 210 -4.95 -17.43 -22.55
C ILE A 210 -6.11 -16.44 -22.60
N THR A 211 -7.31 -16.98 -22.40
CA THR A 211 -8.59 -16.25 -22.43
C THR A 211 -9.19 -16.14 -21.02
N LEU A 212 -10.21 -15.33 -20.87
CA LEU A 212 -11.00 -15.27 -19.62
C LEU A 212 -11.62 -16.65 -19.28
N ASP A 213 -11.97 -17.43 -20.30
CA ASP A 213 -12.51 -18.79 -20.09
C ASP A 213 -11.48 -19.73 -19.49
N ASP A 214 -10.26 -19.67 -19.97
CA ASP A 214 -9.17 -20.51 -19.45
C ASP A 214 -8.90 -20.16 -17.98
N ILE A 215 -8.88 -18.88 -17.65
CA ILE A 215 -8.69 -18.41 -16.28
C ILE A 215 -9.85 -18.87 -15.39
N ALA A 216 -11.09 -18.68 -15.82
CA ALA A 216 -12.28 -19.09 -15.07
C ALA A 216 -12.34 -20.61 -14.86
N LYS A 217 -12.00 -21.37 -15.89
CA LYS A 217 -11.94 -22.85 -15.85
C LYS A 217 -10.91 -23.33 -14.84
N GLU A 218 -9.73 -22.72 -14.78
CA GLU A 218 -8.69 -23.06 -13.80
C GLU A 218 -9.18 -22.87 -12.37
N GLY A 219 -9.95 -21.79 -12.11
CA GLY A 219 -10.59 -21.56 -10.82
C GLY A 219 -11.80 -22.45 -10.51
N GLY A 220 -12.28 -23.23 -11.49
CA GLY A 220 -13.51 -24.01 -11.36
C GLY A 220 -14.76 -23.14 -11.24
N VAL A 221 -14.79 -21.95 -11.86
CA VAL A 221 -15.84 -20.95 -11.69
C VAL A 221 -16.38 -20.44 -13.03
N SER A 222 -17.56 -19.79 -12.99
CA SER A 222 -18.08 -19.08 -14.15
C SER A 222 -17.29 -17.79 -14.44
N ARG A 223 -17.32 -17.30 -15.71
CA ARG A 223 -16.71 -16.00 -16.10
C ARG A 223 -17.13 -14.84 -15.19
N THR A 224 -18.42 -14.76 -14.89
CA THR A 224 -18.99 -13.70 -14.05
C THR A 224 -18.42 -13.77 -12.64
N TYR A 225 -18.31 -14.96 -12.08
CA TYR A 225 -17.75 -15.16 -10.75
C TYR A 225 -16.24 -14.94 -10.73
N CYS A 226 -15.52 -15.36 -11.79
CA CYS A 226 -14.11 -15.06 -12.00
C CYS A 226 -13.85 -13.54 -11.95
N ASN A 227 -14.58 -12.76 -12.76
CA ASN A 227 -14.48 -11.28 -12.72
C ASN A 227 -14.74 -10.72 -11.33
N ARG A 228 -15.80 -11.20 -10.63
CA ARG A 228 -16.12 -10.74 -9.27
C ARG A 228 -15.01 -11.07 -8.28
N LEU A 229 -14.42 -12.26 -8.33
CA LEU A 229 -13.30 -12.64 -7.47
C LEU A 229 -12.08 -11.77 -7.74
N PHE A 230 -11.69 -11.59 -9.00
CA PHE A 230 -10.56 -10.75 -9.34
C PHE A 230 -10.76 -9.30 -8.86
N HIS A 231 -11.91 -8.70 -9.13
CA HIS A 231 -12.20 -7.35 -8.63
C HIS A 231 -12.18 -7.27 -7.10
N LYS A 232 -12.79 -8.26 -6.42
CA LYS A 232 -12.80 -8.30 -4.96
C LYS A 232 -11.40 -8.41 -4.36
N TYR A 233 -10.54 -9.29 -4.90
CA TYR A 233 -9.27 -9.64 -4.28
C TYR A 233 -8.05 -8.92 -4.87
N THR A 234 -8.15 -8.39 -6.09
CA THR A 234 -7.04 -7.70 -6.76
C THR A 234 -7.35 -6.26 -7.17
N GLY A 235 -8.60 -5.84 -7.06
CA GLY A 235 -9.07 -4.55 -7.53
C GLY A 235 -9.13 -4.41 -9.07
N ARG A 236 -8.88 -5.51 -9.83
CA ARG A 236 -8.74 -5.50 -11.29
C ARG A 236 -9.53 -6.63 -11.93
N SER A 237 -9.72 -6.53 -13.27
CA SER A 237 -10.24 -7.66 -14.03
C SER A 237 -9.19 -8.76 -14.21
N PRO A 238 -9.59 -10.03 -14.51
CA PRO A 238 -8.66 -11.11 -14.81
C PRO A 238 -7.69 -10.78 -15.96
N MET A 239 -8.21 -10.19 -17.02
CA MET A 239 -7.40 -9.84 -18.19
C MET A 239 -6.46 -8.67 -17.91
N ASP A 240 -6.87 -7.71 -17.10
CA ASP A 240 -5.98 -6.61 -16.67
C ASP A 240 -4.84 -7.13 -15.77
N SER A 241 -5.14 -8.08 -14.88
CA SER A 241 -4.14 -8.76 -14.06
C SER A 241 -3.13 -9.54 -14.93
N LEU A 242 -3.58 -10.23 -15.98
CA LEU A 242 -2.71 -10.88 -16.96
C LEU A 242 -1.83 -9.87 -17.70
N MET A 243 -2.41 -8.76 -18.17
CA MET A 243 -1.65 -7.72 -18.89
C MET A 243 -0.58 -7.10 -18.00
N ARG A 244 -0.86 -6.93 -16.72
CA ARG A 244 0.12 -6.45 -15.75
C ARG A 244 1.27 -7.45 -15.58
N GLU A 245 0.98 -8.74 -15.39
CA GLU A 245 2.01 -9.78 -15.29
C GLU A 245 2.93 -9.77 -16.52
N ARG A 246 2.35 -9.69 -17.72
CA ARG A 246 3.10 -9.55 -18.98
C ARG A 246 3.99 -8.30 -19.01
N ALA A 247 3.48 -7.17 -18.51
CA ALA A 247 4.25 -5.93 -18.45
C ALA A 247 5.40 -6.02 -17.44
N GLU A 248 5.20 -6.68 -16.30
CA GLU A 248 6.25 -6.95 -15.32
C GLU A 248 7.35 -7.83 -15.90
N LYS A 249 6.98 -8.92 -16.61
CA LYS A 249 7.95 -9.75 -17.33
C LYS A 249 8.65 -9.02 -18.47
N THR A 250 7.94 -8.12 -19.15
CA THR A 250 8.57 -7.24 -20.14
C THR A 250 9.65 -6.36 -19.51
N ALA A 251 9.39 -5.79 -18.33
CA ALA A 251 10.38 -4.99 -17.59
C ALA A 251 11.63 -5.81 -17.23
N GLU A 252 11.47 -7.05 -16.77
CA GLU A 252 12.57 -7.97 -16.47
C GLU A 252 13.45 -8.21 -17.70
N TYR A 253 12.86 -8.53 -18.86
CA TYR A 253 13.61 -8.72 -20.11
C TYR A 253 14.27 -7.44 -20.61
N LEU A 254 13.62 -6.28 -20.47
CA LEU A 254 14.20 -5.00 -20.86
C LEU A 254 15.44 -4.64 -20.04
N ALA A 255 15.44 -4.98 -18.76
CA ALA A 255 16.53 -4.69 -17.83
C ALA A 255 17.71 -5.67 -17.95
N HIS A 256 17.44 -6.93 -18.30
CA HIS A 256 18.41 -8.00 -18.16
C HIS A 256 18.73 -8.75 -19.47
N SER A 257 18.27 -8.25 -20.64
CA SER A 257 18.56 -8.87 -21.93
C SER A 257 18.70 -7.86 -23.06
N ASP A 258 19.43 -8.25 -24.12
CA ASP A 258 19.59 -7.51 -25.38
C ASP A 258 18.51 -7.85 -26.42
N MET A 259 17.45 -8.55 -26.01
CA MET A 259 16.36 -8.97 -26.90
C MET A 259 15.70 -7.76 -27.56
N THR A 260 15.31 -7.92 -28.82
CA THR A 260 14.52 -6.91 -29.55
C THR A 260 13.12 -6.75 -28.94
N MET A 261 12.44 -5.65 -29.21
CA MET A 261 11.06 -5.43 -28.76
C MET A 261 10.09 -6.50 -29.30
N ALA A 262 10.37 -7.05 -30.49
CA ALA A 262 9.56 -8.12 -31.08
C ALA A 262 9.76 -9.45 -30.34
N GLU A 263 10.99 -9.81 -30.03
CA GLU A 263 11.31 -11.03 -29.27
C GLU A 263 10.74 -10.97 -27.85
N ILE A 264 10.82 -9.80 -27.18
CA ILE A 264 10.23 -9.61 -25.86
C ILE A 264 8.70 -9.74 -25.92
N ALA A 265 8.06 -9.14 -26.94
CA ALA A 265 6.62 -9.24 -27.10
C ALA A 265 6.17 -10.70 -27.27
N ASP A 266 6.88 -11.48 -28.08
CA ASP A 266 6.63 -12.92 -28.28
C ASP A 266 6.83 -13.69 -26.96
N ARG A 267 7.94 -13.49 -26.27
CA ARG A 267 8.27 -14.13 -24.98
C ARG A 267 7.32 -13.78 -23.85
N THR A 268 6.66 -12.64 -23.92
CA THR A 268 5.73 -12.18 -22.89
C THR A 268 4.26 -12.33 -23.28
N GLY A 269 3.98 -13.04 -24.39
CA GLY A 269 2.64 -13.40 -24.81
C GLY A 269 1.82 -12.23 -25.38
N PHE A 270 2.47 -11.13 -25.76
CA PHE A 270 1.80 -10.03 -26.47
C PHE A 270 1.65 -10.38 -27.96
N ALA A 271 0.52 -9.97 -28.56
CA ALA A 271 0.27 -10.16 -30.00
C ALA A 271 1.25 -9.39 -30.92
N GLY A 272 2.11 -8.52 -30.36
CA GLY A 272 3.13 -7.78 -31.07
C GLY A 272 3.71 -6.63 -30.27
N ALA A 273 4.85 -6.13 -30.73
CA ALA A 273 5.64 -5.09 -30.05
C ALA A 273 4.89 -3.77 -29.82
N SER A 274 4.00 -3.39 -30.74
CA SER A 274 3.22 -2.14 -30.60
C SER A 274 2.22 -2.23 -29.46
N TYR A 275 1.49 -3.35 -29.38
CA TYR A 275 0.53 -3.58 -28.29
C TYR A 275 1.24 -3.75 -26.94
N MET A 276 2.37 -4.48 -26.93
CA MET A 276 3.24 -4.55 -25.74
C MET A 276 3.64 -3.16 -25.25
N ALA A 277 4.10 -2.30 -26.17
CA ALA A 277 4.55 -0.95 -25.80
C ALA A 277 3.41 -0.07 -25.25
N GLU A 278 2.20 -0.20 -25.80
CA GLU A 278 1.01 0.49 -25.29
C GLU A 278 0.69 0.06 -23.85
N ILE A 279 0.59 -1.25 -23.62
CA ILE A 279 0.29 -1.83 -22.31
C ILE A 279 1.40 -1.50 -21.31
N PHE A 280 2.66 -1.65 -21.70
CA PHE A 280 3.81 -1.33 -20.87
C PHE A 280 3.77 0.14 -20.41
N LYS A 281 3.53 1.09 -21.34
CA LYS A 281 3.43 2.51 -21.02
C LYS A 281 2.27 2.81 -20.07
N ARG A 282 1.16 2.06 -20.16
CA ARG A 282 0.02 2.21 -19.24
C ARG A 282 0.42 1.95 -17.79
N TYR A 283 1.22 0.90 -17.53
CA TYR A 283 1.63 0.54 -16.16
C TYR A 283 2.88 1.28 -15.68
N TYR A 284 3.89 1.44 -16.54
CA TYR A 284 5.20 2.00 -16.16
C TYR A 284 5.33 3.50 -16.46
N LYS A 285 4.33 4.12 -17.10
CA LYS A 285 4.28 5.55 -17.46
C LYS A 285 5.41 6.02 -18.40
N MET A 286 6.22 5.10 -18.91
CA MET A 286 7.28 5.32 -19.89
C MET A 286 7.28 4.22 -20.93
N SER A 287 7.90 4.49 -22.11
CA SER A 287 8.00 3.50 -23.16
C SER A 287 9.01 2.39 -22.81
N PRO A 288 8.91 1.18 -23.39
CA PRO A 288 9.89 0.11 -23.21
C PRO A 288 11.33 0.55 -23.55
N ARG A 289 11.50 1.38 -24.57
CA ARG A 289 12.83 1.90 -24.97
C ARG A 289 13.41 2.85 -23.93
N GLU A 290 12.60 3.73 -23.38
CA GLU A 290 13.00 4.63 -22.28
C GLU A 290 13.36 3.82 -21.04
N TYR A 291 12.56 2.83 -20.68
CA TYR A 291 12.80 1.94 -19.55
C TYR A 291 14.14 1.20 -19.70
N ARG A 292 14.40 0.57 -20.85
CA ARG A 292 15.68 -0.10 -21.14
C ARG A 292 16.86 0.84 -20.97
N ARG A 293 16.76 2.05 -21.51
CA ARG A 293 17.83 3.05 -21.41
C ARG A 293 18.09 3.43 -19.94
N ALA A 294 17.04 3.62 -19.16
CA ALA A 294 17.16 3.94 -17.75
C ALA A 294 17.77 2.79 -16.94
N SER A 295 17.41 1.53 -17.25
CA SER A 295 17.91 0.34 -16.54
C SER A 295 19.34 -0.05 -16.90
N THR A 296 19.85 0.40 -18.08
CA THR A 296 21.21 0.10 -18.55
C THR A 296 22.21 1.21 -18.29
N MET A 297 21.79 2.38 -17.77
CA MET A 297 22.73 3.42 -17.33
C MET A 297 23.32 3.00 -15.98
N PRO A 298 24.64 2.77 -15.84
CA PRO A 298 25.26 2.68 -14.54
C PRO A 298 25.10 4.03 -13.84
N ASP A 299 24.94 4.02 -12.51
CA ASP A 299 24.92 5.21 -11.66
C ASP A 299 26.07 6.15 -12.01
N ALA A 300 25.81 7.07 -12.93
CA ALA A 300 26.73 8.14 -13.27
C ALA A 300 26.17 9.42 -12.66
N GLN A 301 26.81 9.77 -11.56
CA GLN A 301 26.76 11.05 -10.87
C GLN A 301 25.69 11.22 -9.77
N LYS A 302 26.12 10.85 -8.59
CA LYS A 302 25.95 11.71 -7.42
C LYS A 302 27.17 12.59 -7.27
#